data_757f1b24bcb8efdfdcdbf5a0f5a5c9ce
#
_entry.id   757f1b24bcb8efdfdcdbf5a0f5a5c9ce
#
_cell.length_a   1.000
_cell.length_b   1.000
_cell.length_c   1.000
_cell.angle_alpha   90.00
_cell.angle_beta   90.00
_cell.angle_gamma   90.00
#
_symmetry.space_group_name_H-M   'P 1'
#
loop_
_entity.id
_entity.type
_entity.pdbx_description
1 polymer ?
#
loop_
_entity_poly.entity_id
_entity_poly.type
_entity_poly.pdbx_seq_one_letter_code
_entity_poly.pdbx_strand_id
1 'polypeptide(L)'
;MNRILFHSLTIPPDQVSTGKLVAEIASKFKEKNINIEILASMPQYRFDSSEFTNEGFKKISGNVFVSTYKGVKITHLSSSKRSFSRVKRFSQWISYHLKSIIYLTKNRKNFDTIYIFSYPPTMNLIAIYSKKILKKKTIYSIWELYPEIAQKLNELNSNLLLGLFKKVDNFCLKVIDSVVVNSEQLKEYLIRERNIDDKKISVIYHFANEIETPKSEKLTKEIMYAGNVGTPQNLESFINIFSSSKKEYKLTIYGSGSQFDKISDYQSENLIVNSFIHRDELIKQTKDIPFALVSLSPKITIEGFPGKTFDYLKMNKILIGYSNPDSSLANFIEQHNVGINISPNEKNLDSKLDIFEDAKVVQQIYQNITYVNNKFANIDIISQQYIELA
;
A
#
# COMPACT_ATOMS: atom_id res chain seq x y z
N MET A 1 -9.50 22.12 -20.21
CA MET A 1 -9.54 20.90 -19.38
C MET A 1 -8.14 20.66 -18.84
N ASN A 2 -8.01 20.45 -17.54
CA ASN A 2 -6.73 20.16 -16.89
C ASN A 2 -6.22 18.78 -17.35
N ARG A 3 -4.99 18.69 -17.84
CA ARG A 3 -4.38 17.45 -18.32
C ARG A 3 -3.52 16.88 -17.20
N ILE A 4 -3.81 15.67 -16.79
CA ILE A 4 -3.25 15.07 -15.59
C ILE A 4 -2.31 13.94 -15.98
N LEU A 5 -1.14 13.91 -15.33
CA LEU A 5 -0.18 12.83 -15.44
C LEU A 5 0.01 12.16 -14.08
N PHE A 6 -0.22 10.85 -14.01
CA PHE A 6 0.19 10.04 -12.87
C PHE A 6 1.59 9.47 -13.12
N HIS A 7 2.48 9.60 -12.17
CA HIS A 7 3.83 9.05 -12.26
C HIS A 7 4.08 8.04 -11.14
N SER A 8 4.17 6.77 -11.51
CA SER A 8 4.42 5.65 -10.60
C SER A 8 5.50 4.75 -11.18
N LEU A 9 6.34 4.13 -10.34
CA LEU A 9 7.31 3.15 -10.83
C LEU A 9 6.60 1.89 -11.35
N THR A 10 5.66 1.38 -10.58
CA THR A 10 4.93 0.13 -10.86
C THR A 10 3.50 0.40 -11.29
N ILE A 11 3.02 -0.38 -12.22
CA ILE A 11 1.64 -0.35 -12.74
C ILE A 11 1.29 -1.76 -13.25
N PRO A 12 0.02 -2.14 -13.38
CA PRO A 12 -0.32 -3.39 -14.05
C PRO A 12 0.34 -3.51 -15.45
N PRO A 13 0.81 -4.70 -15.84
CA PRO A 13 0.55 -6.02 -15.25
C PRO A 13 1.43 -6.41 -14.06
N ASP A 14 2.33 -5.53 -13.58
CA ASP A 14 3.06 -5.80 -12.35
C ASP A 14 2.06 -6.11 -11.20
N GLN A 15 2.22 -7.27 -10.58
CA GLN A 15 1.36 -7.73 -9.48
C GLN A 15 1.75 -7.08 -8.13
N VAL A 16 1.89 -5.75 -8.13
CA VAL A 16 2.19 -4.95 -6.94
C VAL A 16 0.95 -4.14 -6.59
N SER A 17 0.47 -4.29 -5.36
CA SER A 17 -0.79 -3.66 -4.91
C SER A 17 -0.79 -2.14 -5.14
N THR A 18 0.31 -1.46 -4.86
CA THR A 18 0.43 0.00 -5.07
C THR A 18 0.21 0.41 -6.52
N GLY A 19 0.81 -0.31 -7.47
CA GLY A 19 0.63 -0.05 -8.91
C GLY A 19 -0.82 -0.24 -9.36
N LYS A 20 -1.49 -1.27 -8.82
CA LYS A 20 -2.90 -1.52 -9.10
C LYS A 20 -3.79 -0.39 -8.57
N LEU A 21 -3.55 0.09 -7.35
CA LEU A 21 -4.30 1.22 -6.78
C LEU A 21 -4.17 2.47 -7.66
N VAL A 22 -2.96 2.81 -8.11
CA VAL A 22 -2.74 3.96 -9.01
C VAL A 22 -3.52 3.82 -10.31
N ALA A 23 -3.51 2.62 -10.93
CA ALA A 23 -4.22 2.37 -12.18
C ALA A 23 -5.74 2.46 -12.03
N GLU A 24 -6.27 1.95 -10.91
CA GLU A 24 -7.71 2.02 -10.62
C GLU A 24 -8.16 3.47 -10.34
N ILE A 25 -7.41 4.27 -9.60
CA ILE A 25 -7.71 5.70 -9.43
C ILE A 25 -7.71 6.38 -10.80
N ALA A 26 -6.70 6.13 -11.63
CA ALA A 26 -6.63 6.72 -12.96
C ALA A 26 -7.80 6.31 -13.86
N SER A 27 -8.28 5.06 -13.76
CA SER A 27 -9.46 4.61 -14.51
C SER A 27 -10.72 5.40 -14.12
N LYS A 28 -10.88 5.75 -12.85
CA LYS A 28 -12.00 6.57 -12.37
C LYS A 28 -11.93 8.01 -12.87
N PHE A 29 -10.73 8.58 -13.02
CA PHE A 29 -10.56 9.87 -13.71
C PHE A 29 -11.04 9.77 -15.16
N LYS A 30 -10.68 8.68 -15.85
CA LYS A 30 -11.07 8.44 -17.23
C LYS A 30 -12.59 8.26 -17.40
N GLU A 31 -13.24 7.52 -16.50
CA GLU A 31 -14.69 7.35 -16.44
C GLU A 31 -15.43 8.71 -16.31
N LYS A 32 -14.83 9.67 -15.60
CA LYS A 32 -15.35 11.04 -15.46
C LYS A 32 -14.92 11.99 -16.59
N ASN A 33 -14.42 11.45 -17.71
CA ASN A 33 -13.95 12.22 -18.88
C ASN A 33 -12.80 13.21 -18.57
N ILE A 34 -12.01 12.95 -17.53
CA ILE A 34 -10.82 13.74 -17.23
C ILE A 34 -9.66 13.23 -18.09
N ASN A 35 -8.91 14.17 -18.69
CA ASN A 35 -7.75 13.82 -19.49
C ASN A 35 -6.59 13.38 -18.61
N ILE A 36 -6.34 12.07 -18.58
CA ILE A 36 -5.32 11.45 -17.74
C ILE A 36 -4.47 10.47 -18.54
N GLU A 37 -3.17 10.50 -18.26
CA GLU A 37 -2.19 9.50 -18.71
C GLU A 37 -1.35 9.03 -17.51
N ILE A 38 -0.73 7.85 -17.64
CA ILE A 38 0.19 7.31 -16.65
C ILE A 38 1.59 7.22 -17.26
N LEU A 39 2.61 7.63 -16.51
CA LEU A 39 4.02 7.36 -16.78
C LEU A 39 4.54 6.35 -15.77
N ALA A 40 5.07 5.23 -16.25
CA ALA A 40 5.56 4.14 -15.41
C ALA A 40 6.84 3.52 -15.96
N SER A 41 7.44 2.58 -15.23
CA SER A 41 8.47 1.71 -15.81
C SER A 41 7.83 0.55 -16.59
N MET A 42 8.62 -0.12 -17.42
CA MET A 42 8.27 -1.46 -17.87
C MET A 42 8.17 -2.38 -16.65
N PRO A 43 7.30 -3.42 -16.69
CA PRO A 43 7.09 -4.32 -15.57
C PRO A 43 8.39 -4.91 -15.02
N GLN A 44 8.52 -4.95 -13.69
CA GLN A 44 9.73 -5.36 -12.99
C GLN A 44 9.49 -6.52 -12.01
N TYR A 45 8.23 -6.72 -11.57
CA TYR A 45 7.86 -7.64 -10.50
C TYR A 45 6.97 -8.76 -11.05
N ARG A 46 7.27 -10.02 -10.66
CA ARG A 46 6.40 -11.20 -10.87
C ARG A 46 5.73 -11.27 -12.26
N PHE A 47 6.41 -10.73 -13.26
CA PHE A 47 5.93 -10.65 -14.62
C PHE A 47 6.78 -11.54 -15.51
N ASP A 48 6.15 -12.42 -16.30
CA ASP A 48 6.85 -13.20 -17.30
C ASP A 48 7.02 -12.37 -18.57
N SER A 49 8.25 -12.25 -19.06
CA SER A 49 8.53 -11.50 -20.28
C SER A 49 7.91 -12.12 -21.55
N SER A 50 7.50 -13.39 -21.50
CA SER A 50 6.73 -14.03 -22.58
C SER A 50 5.33 -13.44 -22.74
N GLU A 51 4.78 -12.82 -21.70
CA GLU A 51 3.48 -12.17 -21.73
C GLU A 51 3.50 -10.79 -22.40
N PHE A 52 4.69 -10.17 -22.61
CA PHE A 52 4.79 -8.85 -23.26
C PHE A 52 4.16 -8.78 -24.64
N THR A 53 4.23 -9.85 -25.40
CA THR A 53 3.65 -9.91 -26.75
C THR A 53 2.14 -10.04 -26.74
N ASN A 54 1.57 -10.61 -25.68
CA ASN A 54 0.13 -10.83 -25.54
C ASN A 54 -0.61 -9.65 -24.88
N GLU A 55 0.10 -8.78 -24.15
CA GLU A 55 -0.48 -7.70 -23.34
C GLU A 55 -0.53 -6.32 -24.03
N GLY A 56 -0.35 -6.25 -25.33
CA GLY A 56 -0.56 -5.03 -26.10
C GLY A 56 0.46 -3.93 -25.89
N PHE A 57 1.67 -4.23 -25.43
CA PHE A 57 2.77 -3.27 -25.36
C PHE A 57 3.27 -2.92 -26.78
N LYS A 58 3.12 -1.65 -27.14
CA LYS A 58 3.62 -1.12 -28.42
C LYS A 58 4.85 -0.28 -28.20
N LYS A 59 5.96 -0.61 -28.84
CA LYS A 59 7.16 0.25 -28.84
C LYS A 59 6.88 1.48 -29.71
N ILE A 60 7.07 2.67 -29.14
CA ILE A 60 6.88 3.95 -29.85
C ILE A 60 8.20 4.49 -30.36
N SER A 61 9.21 4.57 -29.48
CA SER A 61 10.53 5.03 -29.86
C SER A 61 11.58 4.64 -28.81
N GLY A 62 12.78 4.29 -29.24
CA GLY A 62 13.92 4.04 -28.34
C GLY A 62 13.55 3.16 -27.14
N ASN A 63 13.48 3.78 -25.96
CA ASN A 63 13.21 3.12 -24.69
C ASN A 63 11.77 3.36 -24.17
N VAL A 64 10.84 3.77 -25.06
CA VAL A 64 9.45 4.11 -24.70
C VAL A 64 8.47 3.12 -25.32
N PHE A 65 7.60 2.60 -24.47
CA PHE A 65 6.52 1.67 -24.84
C PHE A 65 5.19 2.25 -24.35
N VAL A 66 4.10 1.81 -24.96
CA VAL A 66 2.74 2.21 -24.58
C VAL A 66 1.85 1.00 -24.43
N SER A 67 1.01 1.01 -23.42
CA SER A 67 -0.10 0.08 -23.22
C SER A 67 -1.35 0.84 -22.79
N THR A 68 -2.42 0.10 -22.51
CA THR A 68 -3.68 0.69 -22.05
C THR A 68 -4.23 -0.14 -20.89
N TYR A 69 -4.74 0.54 -19.87
CA TYR A 69 -5.45 -0.08 -18.75
C TYR A 69 -6.82 0.59 -18.57
N LYS A 70 -7.92 -0.14 -18.73
CA LYS A 70 -9.29 0.40 -18.62
C LYS A 70 -9.47 1.74 -19.36
N GLY A 71 -8.95 1.83 -20.59
CA GLY A 71 -9.00 3.06 -21.41
C GLY A 71 -8.03 4.17 -21.04
N VAL A 72 -7.22 4.00 -20.00
CA VAL A 72 -6.15 4.95 -19.64
C VAL A 72 -4.87 4.57 -20.38
N LYS A 73 -4.30 5.53 -21.11
CA LYS A 73 -3.01 5.35 -21.77
C LYS A 73 -1.89 5.32 -20.74
N ILE A 74 -1.03 4.32 -20.84
CA ILE A 74 0.16 4.16 -20.02
C ILE A 74 1.40 4.26 -20.88
N THR A 75 2.31 5.15 -20.56
CA THR A 75 3.64 5.22 -21.17
C THR A 75 4.63 4.55 -20.24
N HIS A 76 5.34 3.57 -20.78
CA HIS A 76 6.34 2.81 -20.04
C HIS A 76 7.75 3.18 -20.49
N LEU A 77 8.60 3.47 -19.52
CA LEU A 77 10.04 3.66 -19.73
C LEU A 77 10.77 2.33 -19.55
N SER A 78 11.67 2.00 -20.47
CA SER A 78 12.43 0.73 -20.39
C SER A 78 13.16 0.62 -19.06
N SER A 79 13.06 -0.53 -18.44
CA SER A 79 13.74 -0.89 -17.19
C SER A 79 14.16 -2.36 -17.25
N SER A 80 15.20 -2.71 -16.48
CA SER A 80 15.56 -4.11 -16.25
C SER A 80 14.70 -4.72 -15.15
N LYS A 81 14.60 -6.05 -15.11
CA LYS A 81 13.97 -6.79 -14.00
C LYS A 81 14.55 -6.33 -12.65
N ARG A 82 13.71 -6.24 -11.64
CA ARG A 82 14.09 -5.82 -10.27
C ARG A 82 15.23 -6.70 -9.74
N SER A 83 16.30 -6.05 -9.32
CA SER A 83 17.43 -6.73 -8.69
C SER A 83 17.21 -6.95 -7.19
N PHE A 84 17.67 -8.09 -6.67
CA PHE A 84 17.75 -8.33 -5.22
C PHE A 84 18.91 -7.56 -4.56
N SER A 85 19.97 -7.25 -5.31
CA SER A 85 21.08 -6.42 -4.83
C SER A 85 20.65 -4.98 -4.61
N ARG A 86 20.89 -4.44 -3.40
CA ARG A 86 20.56 -3.05 -3.04
C ARG A 86 21.24 -2.03 -3.97
N VAL A 87 22.52 -2.22 -4.28
CA VAL A 87 23.30 -1.32 -5.15
C VAL A 87 22.75 -1.32 -6.57
N LYS A 88 22.50 -2.51 -7.15
CA LYS A 88 21.93 -2.63 -8.49
C LYS A 88 20.51 -2.03 -8.54
N ARG A 89 19.71 -2.21 -7.49
CA ARG A 89 18.37 -1.61 -7.40
C ARG A 89 18.44 -0.09 -7.37
N PHE A 90 19.37 0.48 -6.62
CA PHE A 90 19.57 1.93 -6.60
C PHE A 90 19.99 2.48 -7.97
N SER A 91 20.90 1.81 -8.69
CA SER A 91 21.30 2.20 -10.05
C SER A 91 20.11 2.11 -11.04
N GLN A 92 19.22 1.12 -10.87
CA GLN A 92 17.99 1.01 -11.65
C GLN A 92 17.07 2.20 -11.41
N TRP A 93 16.92 2.66 -10.17
CA TRP A 93 16.13 3.85 -9.84
C TRP A 93 16.73 5.12 -10.45
N ILE A 94 18.04 5.32 -10.37
CA ILE A 94 18.72 6.44 -11.02
C ILE A 94 18.45 6.44 -12.53
N SER A 95 18.64 5.30 -13.19
CA SER A 95 18.38 5.14 -14.63
C SER A 95 16.91 5.49 -14.97
N TYR A 96 15.96 5.02 -14.16
CA TYR A 96 14.54 5.33 -14.33
C TYR A 96 14.27 6.83 -14.19
N HIS A 97 14.84 7.48 -13.17
CA HIS A 97 14.66 8.92 -12.95
C HIS A 97 15.23 9.77 -14.08
N LEU A 98 16.41 9.42 -14.61
CA LEU A 98 16.99 10.12 -15.76
C LEU A 98 16.06 10.03 -16.99
N LYS A 99 15.55 8.84 -17.28
CA LYS A 99 14.59 8.63 -18.38
C LYS A 99 13.28 9.39 -18.12
N SER A 100 12.79 9.41 -16.88
CA SER A 100 11.60 10.16 -16.48
C SER A 100 11.81 11.65 -16.68
N ILE A 101 12.93 12.21 -16.27
CA ILE A 101 13.26 13.64 -16.44
C ILE A 101 13.27 14.00 -17.94
N ILE A 102 13.92 13.18 -18.76
CA ILE A 102 13.97 13.41 -20.23
C ILE A 102 12.55 13.35 -20.82
N TYR A 103 11.75 12.36 -20.44
CA TYR A 103 10.38 12.22 -20.93
C TYR A 103 9.51 13.41 -20.50
N LEU A 104 9.51 13.76 -19.22
CA LEU A 104 8.72 14.86 -18.66
C LEU A 104 9.10 16.19 -19.30
N THR A 105 10.40 16.44 -19.55
CA THR A 105 10.87 17.66 -20.21
C THR A 105 10.35 17.76 -21.64
N LYS A 106 10.49 16.70 -22.41
CA LYS A 106 10.05 16.66 -23.82
C LYS A 106 8.52 16.81 -23.93
N ASN A 107 7.77 16.24 -22.97
CA ASN A 107 6.32 16.21 -22.98
C ASN A 107 5.67 17.24 -22.04
N ARG A 108 6.44 18.23 -21.55
CA ARG A 108 5.96 19.20 -20.55
C ARG A 108 4.70 19.99 -20.96
N LYS A 109 4.41 20.08 -22.26
CA LYS A 109 3.20 20.74 -22.78
C LYS A 109 1.96 19.83 -22.76
N ASN A 110 2.11 18.54 -22.47
CA ASN A 110 1.03 17.56 -22.54
C ASN A 110 0.29 17.35 -21.21
N PHE A 111 0.78 17.92 -20.11
CA PHE A 111 0.15 17.86 -18.80
C PHE A 111 0.29 19.18 -18.05
N ASP A 112 -0.66 19.45 -17.17
CA ASP A 112 -0.74 20.65 -16.35
C ASP A 112 -0.53 20.32 -14.87
N THR A 113 -1.05 19.17 -14.41
CA THR A 113 -0.90 18.62 -13.08
C THR A 113 -0.20 17.26 -13.12
N ILE A 114 0.71 17.03 -12.19
CA ILE A 114 1.38 15.74 -12.02
C ILE A 114 1.18 15.20 -10.61
N TYR A 115 0.71 13.96 -10.52
CA TYR A 115 0.69 13.16 -9.30
C TYR A 115 1.89 12.23 -9.26
N ILE A 116 2.63 12.24 -8.19
CA ILE A 116 3.82 11.41 -8.02
C ILE A 116 3.61 10.53 -6.79
N PHE A 117 3.71 9.22 -6.99
CA PHE A 117 3.57 8.24 -5.94
C PHE A 117 4.94 7.85 -5.37
N SER A 118 5.07 7.79 -4.05
CA SER A 118 6.34 7.80 -3.30
C SER A 118 7.23 6.55 -3.42
N TYR A 119 6.93 5.63 -4.34
CA TYR A 119 7.80 4.48 -4.58
C TYR A 119 8.46 4.54 -5.95
N PRO A 120 9.79 4.47 -6.03
CA PRO A 120 10.79 4.35 -4.96
C PRO A 120 10.94 5.64 -4.13
N PRO A 121 11.62 5.57 -2.95
CA PRO A 121 11.77 6.72 -2.04
C PRO A 121 12.32 7.98 -2.71
N THR A 122 13.10 7.80 -3.77
CA THR A 122 13.73 8.90 -4.54
C THR A 122 12.79 9.60 -5.52
N MET A 123 11.49 9.25 -5.56
CA MET A 123 10.49 9.96 -6.39
C MET A 123 10.27 11.42 -5.95
N ASN A 124 10.63 11.76 -4.71
CA ASN A 124 10.67 13.15 -4.25
C ASN A 124 11.58 14.06 -5.11
N LEU A 125 12.66 13.52 -5.70
CA LEU A 125 13.51 14.28 -6.65
C LEU A 125 12.74 14.64 -7.93
N ILE A 126 11.90 13.74 -8.42
CA ILE A 126 11.04 14.00 -9.58
C ILE A 126 9.95 15.03 -9.23
N ALA A 127 9.42 14.98 -7.99
CA ALA A 127 8.45 15.96 -7.52
C ALA A 127 9.07 17.37 -7.46
N ILE A 128 10.27 17.48 -6.90
CA ILE A 128 11.04 18.76 -6.89
C ILE A 128 11.26 19.26 -8.32
N TYR A 129 11.72 18.39 -9.22
CA TYR A 129 11.97 18.71 -10.62
C TYR A 129 10.69 19.22 -11.31
N SER A 130 9.59 18.50 -11.16
CA SER A 130 8.30 18.85 -11.76
C SER A 130 7.81 20.22 -11.28
N LYS A 131 7.93 20.50 -9.98
CA LYS A 131 7.51 21.77 -9.40
C LYS A 131 8.46 22.93 -9.74
N LYS A 132 9.76 22.75 -9.51
CA LYS A 132 10.72 23.87 -9.60
C LYS A 132 11.17 24.16 -11.03
N ILE A 133 11.36 23.13 -11.85
CA ILE A 133 11.91 23.27 -13.21
C ILE A 133 10.78 23.30 -14.25
N LEU A 134 9.87 22.32 -14.22
CA LEU A 134 8.78 22.26 -15.18
C LEU A 134 7.61 23.19 -14.85
N LYS A 135 7.57 23.75 -13.62
CA LYS A 135 6.53 24.66 -13.11
C LYS A 135 5.12 24.06 -13.18
N LYS A 136 5.00 22.77 -12.91
CA LYS A 136 3.71 22.06 -12.90
C LYS A 136 3.08 22.05 -11.51
N LYS A 137 1.74 22.01 -11.46
CA LYS A 137 1.04 21.68 -10.22
C LYS A 137 1.45 20.26 -9.84
N THR A 138 2.03 20.10 -8.65
CA THR A 138 2.67 18.84 -8.25
C THR A 138 2.06 18.35 -6.94
N ILE A 139 1.51 17.14 -6.97
CA ILE A 139 0.90 16.45 -5.85
C ILE A 139 1.74 15.21 -5.56
N TYR A 140 2.17 15.05 -4.31
CA TYR A 140 3.01 13.93 -3.89
C TYR A 140 2.26 13.04 -2.91
N SER A 141 2.03 11.79 -3.31
CA SER A 141 1.30 10.81 -2.50
C SER A 141 2.29 9.91 -1.76
N ILE A 142 2.29 9.99 -0.43
CA ILE A 142 3.17 9.24 0.47
C ILE A 142 2.40 8.05 1.02
N TRP A 143 2.84 6.85 0.71
CA TRP A 143 2.29 5.61 1.23
C TRP A 143 3.19 4.94 2.26
N GLU A 144 4.49 5.24 2.19
CA GLU A 144 5.50 4.87 3.18
C GLU A 144 6.42 6.07 3.39
N LEU A 145 6.68 6.42 4.65
CA LEU A 145 7.50 7.57 4.99
C LEU A 145 8.98 7.19 5.02
N TYR A 146 9.73 7.70 4.06
CA TYR A 146 11.18 7.60 4.01
C TYR A 146 11.83 8.93 4.45
N PRO A 147 13.00 8.87 5.10
CA PRO A 147 13.83 7.69 5.40
C PRO A 147 13.45 6.94 6.69
N GLU A 148 12.41 7.36 7.42
CA GLU A 148 12.06 6.86 8.74
C GLU A 148 11.82 5.33 8.74
N ILE A 149 11.05 4.83 7.78
CA ILE A 149 10.78 3.39 7.70
C ILE A 149 12.05 2.58 7.44
N ALA A 150 12.95 3.09 6.59
CA ALA A 150 14.22 2.43 6.30
C ALA A 150 15.14 2.37 7.54
N GLN A 151 15.13 3.42 8.35
CA GLN A 151 15.86 3.46 9.62
C GLN A 151 15.29 2.44 10.61
N LYS A 152 13.97 2.44 10.81
CA LYS A 152 13.29 1.53 11.75
C LYS A 152 13.46 0.05 11.39
N LEU A 153 13.54 -0.24 10.10
CA LEU A 153 13.77 -1.60 9.59
C LEU A 153 15.25 -1.98 9.47
N ASN A 154 16.16 -1.10 9.92
CA ASN A 154 17.62 -1.27 9.78
C ASN A 154 18.08 -1.47 8.32
N GLU A 155 17.36 -0.91 7.37
CA GLU A 155 17.73 -0.94 5.95
C GLU A 155 18.78 0.12 5.61
N LEU A 156 18.78 1.24 6.33
CA LEU A 156 19.72 2.34 6.19
C LEU A 156 20.20 2.78 7.59
N ASN A 157 21.46 2.56 7.90
CA ASN A 157 22.03 2.79 9.24
C ASN A 157 22.99 3.99 9.31
N SER A 158 23.29 4.64 8.17
CA SER A 158 24.17 5.80 8.14
C SER A 158 23.41 7.06 8.53
N ASN A 159 23.72 7.65 9.69
CA ASN A 159 23.10 8.89 10.17
C ASN A 159 23.28 10.06 9.17
N LEU A 160 24.43 10.12 8.48
CA LEU A 160 24.69 11.14 7.48
C LEU A 160 23.73 11.01 6.29
N LEU A 161 23.57 9.78 5.76
CA LEU A 161 22.65 9.52 4.65
C LEU A 161 21.20 9.74 5.07
N LEU A 162 20.80 9.28 6.24
CA LEU A 162 19.46 9.53 6.81
C LEU A 162 19.18 11.02 6.90
N GLY A 163 20.13 11.80 7.43
CA GLY A 163 20.01 13.26 7.53
C GLY A 163 19.89 13.94 6.16
N LEU A 164 20.66 13.48 5.17
CA LEU A 164 20.60 14.02 3.81
C LEU A 164 19.24 13.69 3.15
N PHE A 165 18.79 12.44 3.23
CA PHE A 165 17.49 12.03 2.71
C PHE A 165 16.36 12.83 3.37
N LYS A 166 16.39 13.00 4.70
CA LYS A 166 15.40 13.78 5.43
C LYS A 166 15.37 15.24 4.99
N LYS A 167 16.54 15.85 4.71
CA LYS A 167 16.63 17.23 4.22
C LYS A 167 16.02 17.35 2.82
N VAL A 168 16.33 16.43 1.91
CA VAL A 168 15.80 16.43 0.54
C VAL A 168 14.28 16.22 0.56
N ASP A 169 13.80 15.26 1.36
CA ASP A 169 12.37 14.98 1.49
C ASP A 169 11.62 16.19 2.08
N ASN A 170 12.13 16.80 3.17
CA ASN A 170 11.56 18.03 3.72
C ASN A 170 11.52 19.17 2.71
N PHE A 171 12.56 19.34 1.90
CA PHE A 171 12.56 20.33 0.84
C PHE A 171 11.47 20.04 -0.19
N CYS A 172 11.32 18.77 -0.59
CA CYS A 172 10.24 18.33 -1.48
C CYS A 172 8.88 18.73 -0.92
N LEU A 173 8.56 18.29 0.30
CA LEU A 173 7.27 18.53 0.95
C LEU A 173 6.93 20.02 1.09
N LYS A 174 7.94 20.86 1.32
CA LYS A 174 7.76 22.33 1.43
C LYS A 174 7.48 23.00 0.10
N VAL A 175 8.08 22.53 -1.01
CA VAL A 175 7.99 23.22 -2.30
C VAL A 175 6.84 22.77 -3.20
N ILE A 176 6.31 21.56 -3.03
CA ILE A 176 5.19 21.05 -3.81
C ILE A 176 3.86 21.69 -3.41
N ASP A 177 2.83 21.50 -4.21
CA ASP A 177 1.52 22.14 -3.98
C ASP A 177 0.69 21.38 -2.94
N SER A 178 0.64 20.05 -3.02
CA SER A 178 -0.16 19.22 -2.11
C SER A 178 0.55 17.91 -1.79
N VAL A 179 0.33 17.43 -0.59
CA VAL A 179 0.79 16.14 -0.07
C VAL A 179 -0.43 15.28 0.24
N VAL A 180 -0.43 14.05 -0.23
CA VAL A 180 -1.43 13.05 0.16
C VAL A 180 -0.76 12.02 1.05
N VAL A 181 -1.38 11.74 2.18
CA VAL A 181 -0.95 10.69 3.13
C VAL A 181 -2.07 9.69 3.37
N ASN A 182 -1.75 8.53 3.88
CA ASN A 182 -2.70 7.42 4.04
C ASN A 182 -3.14 7.18 5.50
N SER A 183 -2.83 8.12 6.42
CA SER A 183 -3.31 8.07 7.81
C SER A 183 -3.28 9.45 8.46
N GLU A 184 -4.15 9.66 9.45
CA GLU A 184 -4.17 10.89 10.26
C GLU A 184 -2.86 11.03 11.06
N GLN A 185 -2.33 9.92 11.58
CA GLN A 185 -1.10 9.92 12.36
C GLN A 185 0.10 10.38 11.52
N LEU A 186 0.16 9.97 10.24
CA LEU A 186 1.21 10.44 9.34
C LEU A 186 1.04 11.94 9.03
N LYS A 187 -0.19 12.42 8.85
CA LYS A 187 -0.48 13.86 8.70
C LYS A 187 0.02 14.64 9.92
N GLU A 188 -0.35 14.22 11.12
CA GLU A 188 0.07 14.88 12.36
C GLU A 188 1.60 14.91 12.50
N TYR A 189 2.26 13.80 12.17
CA TYR A 189 3.73 13.75 12.18
C TYR A 189 4.35 14.75 11.21
N LEU A 190 3.84 14.85 9.98
CA LEU A 190 4.36 15.80 9.01
C LEU A 190 4.18 17.26 9.47
N ILE A 191 3.09 17.56 10.16
CA ILE A 191 2.85 18.90 10.74
C ILE A 191 3.85 19.16 11.87
N ARG A 192 3.92 18.28 12.87
CA ARG A 192 4.66 18.50 14.11
C ARG A 192 6.18 18.35 13.91
N GLU A 193 6.60 17.25 13.27
CA GLU A 193 8.03 16.87 13.22
C GLU A 193 8.74 17.35 11.94
N ARG A 194 7.97 17.56 10.87
CA ARG A 194 8.51 18.00 9.58
C ARG A 194 8.18 19.46 9.25
N ASN A 195 7.35 20.10 10.07
CA ASN A 195 6.89 21.48 9.92
C ASN A 195 6.31 21.78 8.52
N ILE A 196 5.37 20.91 8.11
CA ILE A 196 4.62 21.04 6.86
C ILE A 196 3.27 21.67 7.18
N ASP A 197 2.85 22.62 6.35
CA ASP A 197 1.58 23.32 6.48
C ASP A 197 0.41 22.33 6.35
N ASP A 198 -0.48 22.32 7.36
CA ASP A 198 -1.67 21.48 7.41
C ASP A 198 -2.53 21.61 6.13
N LYS A 199 -2.67 22.83 5.62
CA LYS A 199 -3.47 23.11 4.42
C LYS A 199 -2.96 22.42 3.15
N LYS A 200 -1.71 21.96 3.15
CA LYS A 200 -1.12 21.20 2.04
C LYS A 200 -1.36 19.70 2.15
N ILE A 201 -1.78 19.18 3.32
CA ILE A 201 -1.84 17.75 3.57
C ILE A 201 -3.28 17.27 3.55
N SER A 202 -3.56 16.33 2.66
CA SER A 202 -4.84 15.62 2.60
C SER A 202 -4.65 14.16 3.02
N VAL A 203 -5.54 13.66 3.90
CA VAL A 203 -5.57 12.25 4.24
C VAL A 203 -6.51 11.54 3.28
N ILE A 204 -5.95 10.64 2.47
CA ILE A 204 -6.69 9.79 1.56
C ILE A 204 -6.27 8.36 1.81
N TYR A 205 -7.14 7.57 2.39
CA TYR A 205 -6.88 6.17 2.69
C TYR A 205 -6.74 5.32 1.42
N HIS A 206 -6.20 4.12 1.58
CA HIS A 206 -6.27 3.11 0.53
C HIS A 206 -7.71 2.60 0.37
N PHE A 207 -8.00 2.06 -0.80
CA PHE A 207 -9.23 1.34 -1.06
C PHE A 207 -8.94 -0.11 -1.41
N ALA A 208 -9.97 -0.93 -1.36
CA ALA A 208 -9.94 -2.26 -1.94
C ALA A 208 -10.81 -2.31 -3.19
N ASN A 209 -10.46 -3.15 -4.14
CA ASN A 209 -11.37 -3.46 -5.23
C ASN A 209 -12.64 -4.09 -4.68
N GLU A 210 -13.77 -3.81 -5.32
CA GLU A 210 -15.03 -4.40 -4.93
C GLU A 210 -14.93 -5.92 -4.96
N ILE A 211 -15.38 -6.53 -3.88
CA ILE A 211 -15.44 -7.96 -3.67
C ILE A 211 -16.83 -8.21 -3.09
N GLU A 212 -17.64 -8.98 -3.80
CA GLU A 212 -18.89 -9.48 -3.25
C GLU A 212 -18.57 -10.71 -2.37
N THR A 213 -18.31 -10.50 -1.10
CA THR A 213 -18.27 -11.59 -0.12
C THR A 213 -19.45 -11.43 0.82
N PRO A 214 -20.32 -12.44 0.95
CA PRO A 214 -21.36 -12.43 1.96
C PRO A 214 -20.71 -12.38 3.34
N LYS A 215 -21.43 -11.83 4.32
CA LYS A 215 -21.05 -12.00 5.73
C LYS A 215 -21.03 -13.49 6.03
N SER A 216 -20.04 -13.94 6.80
CA SER A 216 -20.08 -15.31 7.32
C SER A 216 -21.32 -15.45 8.20
N GLU A 217 -22.15 -16.44 7.91
CA GLU A 217 -23.36 -16.74 8.70
C GLU A 217 -23.02 -17.31 10.07
N LYS A 218 -21.83 -17.91 10.19
CA LYS A 218 -21.32 -18.49 11.44
C LYS A 218 -20.01 -17.82 11.82
N LEU A 219 -19.92 -17.40 13.06
CA LEU A 219 -18.68 -16.91 13.64
C LEU A 219 -17.78 -18.11 14.01
N THR A 220 -17.06 -18.64 13.03
CA THR A 220 -16.06 -19.69 13.29
C THR A 220 -14.85 -19.11 14.01
N LYS A 221 -14.12 -19.92 14.78
CA LYS A 221 -12.85 -19.52 15.42
C LYS A 221 -11.68 -19.64 14.44
N GLU A 222 -11.80 -19.02 13.26
CA GLU A 222 -10.80 -19.10 12.20
C GLU A 222 -10.29 -17.73 11.82
N ILE A 223 -8.97 -17.60 11.72
CA ILE A 223 -8.26 -16.37 11.38
C ILE A 223 -7.50 -16.64 10.09
N MET A 224 -7.60 -15.75 9.12
CA MET A 224 -6.78 -15.80 7.92
C MET A 224 -5.69 -14.74 7.92
N TYR A 225 -4.59 -15.02 7.24
CA TYR A 225 -3.62 -14.04 6.77
C TYR A 225 -3.33 -14.28 5.30
N ALA A 226 -3.28 -13.22 4.49
CA ALA A 226 -2.86 -13.35 3.09
C ALA A 226 -1.91 -12.21 2.68
N GLY A 227 -0.83 -12.56 2.00
CA GLY A 227 0.06 -11.58 1.38
C GLY A 227 1.55 -11.79 1.63
N ASN A 228 2.29 -10.69 1.56
CA ASN A 228 3.75 -10.72 1.72
C ASN A 228 4.15 -11.17 3.13
N VAL A 229 5.10 -12.09 3.22
CA VAL A 229 5.75 -12.55 4.45
C VAL A 229 7.16 -11.97 4.48
N GLY A 230 7.29 -10.78 5.03
CA GLY A 230 8.54 -10.05 5.09
C GLY A 230 8.81 -9.45 6.46
N THR A 231 9.96 -8.79 6.60
CA THR A 231 10.37 -8.14 7.85
C THR A 231 9.33 -7.11 8.36
N PRO A 232 8.69 -6.29 7.50
CA PRO A 232 7.68 -5.36 7.98
C PRO A 232 6.43 -6.01 8.56
N GLN A 233 6.12 -7.25 8.19
CA GLN A 233 4.93 -7.97 8.67
C GLN A 233 5.14 -8.69 10.00
N ASN A 234 6.38 -9.10 10.31
CA ASN A 234 6.76 -9.72 11.58
C ASN A 234 5.84 -10.89 12.02
N LEU A 235 5.46 -11.75 11.07
CA LEU A 235 4.49 -12.83 11.33
C LEU A 235 4.99 -13.87 12.34
N GLU A 236 6.28 -14.17 12.35
CA GLU A 236 6.88 -15.11 13.28
C GLU A 236 6.57 -14.75 14.74
N SER A 237 6.66 -13.46 15.08
CA SER A 237 6.33 -12.99 16.44
C SER A 237 4.85 -13.19 16.78
N PHE A 238 3.94 -12.99 15.83
CA PHE A 238 2.52 -13.29 16.06
C PHE A 238 2.28 -14.78 16.21
N ILE A 239 2.89 -15.61 15.37
CA ILE A 239 2.77 -17.08 15.44
C ILE A 239 3.19 -17.58 16.83
N ASN A 240 4.27 -17.07 17.40
CA ASN A 240 4.74 -17.46 18.73
C ASN A 240 3.71 -17.15 19.83
N ILE A 241 3.05 -15.97 19.76
CA ILE A 241 1.99 -15.62 20.71
C ILE A 241 0.75 -16.49 20.46
N PHE A 242 0.38 -16.70 19.21
CA PHE A 242 -0.76 -17.53 18.81
C PHE A 242 -0.59 -18.98 19.28
N SER A 243 0.60 -19.56 19.12
CA SER A 243 0.90 -20.92 19.55
C SER A 243 0.85 -21.11 21.09
N SER A 244 0.91 -20.04 21.86
CA SER A 244 0.76 -20.08 23.32
C SER A 244 -0.69 -19.95 23.78
N SER A 245 -1.62 -19.64 22.87
CA SER A 245 -3.06 -19.54 23.15
C SER A 245 -3.64 -20.91 23.51
N LYS A 246 -4.54 -20.91 24.49
CA LYS A 246 -5.31 -22.08 24.90
C LYS A 246 -6.68 -22.19 24.21
N LYS A 247 -7.05 -21.14 23.44
CA LYS A 247 -8.31 -21.11 22.69
C LYS A 247 -8.22 -21.88 21.39
N GLU A 248 -9.31 -22.50 21.01
CA GLU A 248 -9.44 -23.33 19.80
C GLU A 248 -9.56 -22.49 18.50
N TYR A 249 -8.74 -21.41 18.38
CA TYR A 249 -8.66 -20.69 17.12
C TYR A 249 -7.73 -21.40 16.14
N LYS A 250 -8.08 -21.33 14.86
CA LYS A 250 -7.21 -21.78 13.75
C LYS A 250 -6.68 -20.60 12.98
N LEU A 251 -5.40 -20.59 12.67
CA LEU A 251 -4.75 -19.59 11.84
C LEU A 251 -4.32 -20.20 10.52
N THR A 252 -4.83 -19.68 9.41
CA THR A 252 -4.43 -20.09 8.07
C THR A 252 -3.70 -18.94 7.37
N ILE A 253 -2.46 -19.17 6.98
CA ILE A 253 -1.60 -18.21 6.30
C ILE A 253 -1.47 -18.58 4.83
N TYR A 254 -1.67 -17.63 3.94
CA TYR A 254 -1.40 -17.72 2.50
C TYR A 254 -0.37 -16.63 2.14
N GLY A 255 0.85 -17.02 1.77
CA GLY A 255 1.85 -15.99 1.54
C GLY A 255 3.08 -16.41 0.77
N SER A 256 3.91 -15.42 0.52
CA SER A 256 5.26 -15.57 -0.01
C SER A 256 6.08 -14.35 0.37
N GLY A 257 7.39 -14.48 0.41
CA GLY A 257 8.26 -13.34 0.72
C GLY A 257 9.56 -13.77 1.37
N SER A 258 10.38 -12.77 1.73
CA SER A 258 11.75 -13.01 2.21
C SER A 258 11.86 -13.70 3.56
N GLN A 259 10.75 -13.80 4.31
CA GLN A 259 10.69 -14.49 5.60
C GLN A 259 9.78 -15.73 5.55
N PHE A 260 9.32 -16.13 4.35
CA PHE A 260 8.38 -17.24 4.23
C PHE A 260 8.99 -18.55 4.74
N ASP A 261 10.23 -18.85 4.35
CA ASP A 261 10.93 -20.07 4.76
C ASP A 261 11.09 -20.21 6.28
N LYS A 262 11.06 -19.09 7.02
CA LYS A 262 11.13 -19.11 8.49
C LYS A 262 9.83 -19.59 9.14
N ILE A 263 8.71 -19.42 8.45
CA ILE A 263 7.40 -19.76 9.00
C ILE A 263 6.77 -20.99 8.32
N SER A 264 7.32 -21.45 7.20
CA SER A 264 6.77 -22.58 6.43
C SER A 264 6.71 -23.87 7.22
N ASP A 265 7.64 -24.04 8.16
CA ASP A 265 7.72 -25.26 8.99
C ASP A 265 6.85 -25.20 10.27
N TYR A 266 6.25 -24.03 10.56
CA TYR A 266 5.29 -23.88 11.67
C TYR A 266 3.94 -24.47 11.27
N GLN A 267 3.83 -25.79 11.30
CA GLN A 267 2.58 -26.52 11.04
C GLN A 267 2.11 -27.19 12.32
N SER A 268 0.84 -27.02 12.63
CA SER A 268 0.20 -27.70 13.76
C SER A 268 -1.29 -27.91 13.48
N GLU A 269 -2.02 -28.54 14.36
CA GLU A 269 -3.46 -28.75 14.20
C GLU A 269 -4.24 -27.43 14.03
N ASN A 270 -3.77 -26.37 14.67
CA ASN A 270 -4.41 -25.05 14.66
C ASN A 270 -3.66 -23.97 13.84
N LEU A 271 -2.54 -24.32 13.16
CA LEU A 271 -1.76 -23.41 12.33
C LEU A 271 -1.40 -24.05 10.98
N ILE A 272 -1.91 -23.48 9.92
CA ILE A 272 -1.66 -23.94 8.53
C ILE A 272 -0.95 -22.82 7.77
N VAL A 273 0.22 -23.13 7.22
CA VAL A 273 0.98 -22.18 6.38
C VAL A 273 1.00 -22.69 4.95
N ASN A 274 0.40 -21.91 4.04
CA ASN A 274 0.34 -22.20 2.62
C ASN A 274 1.15 -21.18 1.82
N SER A 275 1.64 -21.58 0.67
CA SER A 275 2.22 -20.67 -0.30
C SER A 275 1.15 -19.71 -0.87
N PHE A 276 1.63 -18.68 -1.58
CA PHE A 276 0.76 -17.70 -2.24
C PHE A 276 -0.26 -18.37 -3.17
N ILE A 277 -1.50 -17.92 -3.10
CA ILE A 277 -2.59 -18.26 -4.04
C ILE A 277 -3.15 -16.98 -4.68
N HIS A 278 -3.78 -17.12 -5.85
CA HIS A 278 -4.40 -15.99 -6.53
C HIS A 278 -5.63 -15.47 -5.77
N ARG A 279 -5.93 -14.18 -5.97
CA ARG A 279 -6.99 -13.48 -5.21
C ARG A 279 -8.36 -14.17 -5.29
N ASP A 280 -8.76 -14.62 -6.46
CA ASP A 280 -10.08 -15.23 -6.65
C ASP A 280 -10.19 -16.56 -5.88
N GLU A 281 -9.11 -17.32 -5.87
CA GLU A 281 -9.02 -18.56 -5.10
C GLU A 281 -8.97 -18.28 -3.59
N LEU A 282 -8.21 -17.26 -3.19
CA LEU A 282 -8.18 -16.81 -1.79
C LEU A 282 -9.58 -16.45 -1.28
N ILE A 283 -10.34 -15.68 -2.06
CA ILE A 283 -11.70 -15.29 -1.69
C ILE A 283 -12.59 -16.51 -1.49
N LYS A 284 -12.53 -17.50 -2.39
CA LYS A 284 -13.29 -18.74 -2.28
C LYS A 284 -12.93 -19.54 -1.04
N GLN A 285 -11.63 -19.72 -0.80
CA GLN A 285 -11.15 -20.53 0.34
C GLN A 285 -11.39 -19.87 1.69
N THR A 286 -11.46 -18.55 1.73
CA THR A 286 -11.58 -17.78 2.98
C THR A 286 -12.94 -17.16 3.20
N LYS A 287 -13.93 -17.42 2.34
CA LYS A 287 -15.26 -16.78 2.42
C LYS A 287 -15.90 -16.92 3.80
N ASP A 288 -15.81 -18.09 4.41
CA ASP A 288 -16.44 -18.42 5.69
C ASP A 288 -15.55 -18.11 6.92
N ILE A 289 -14.31 -17.67 6.73
CA ILE A 289 -13.41 -17.25 7.79
C ILE A 289 -13.77 -15.84 8.23
N PRO A 290 -14.19 -15.61 9.49
CA PRO A 290 -14.67 -14.28 9.92
C PRO A 290 -13.55 -13.30 10.25
N PHE A 291 -12.38 -13.78 10.66
CA PHE A 291 -11.29 -12.92 11.14
C PHE A 291 -10.12 -12.86 10.16
N ALA A 292 -9.49 -11.69 10.07
CA ALA A 292 -8.29 -11.51 9.27
C ALA A 292 -7.18 -10.79 10.06
N LEU A 293 -5.99 -11.38 10.03
CA LEU A 293 -4.80 -10.85 10.68
C LEU A 293 -4.13 -9.78 9.82
N VAL A 294 -3.95 -8.60 10.37
CA VAL A 294 -3.10 -7.54 9.82
C VAL A 294 -1.90 -7.38 10.73
N SER A 295 -0.78 -7.97 10.34
CA SER A 295 0.45 -7.94 11.13
C SER A 295 1.42 -6.89 10.63
N LEU A 296 1.97 -6.11 11.56
CA LEU A 296 2.94 -5.03 11.33
C LEU A 296 4.03 -5.08 12.40
N SER A 297 5.27 -4.95 11.98
CA SER A 297 6.41 -4.90 12.90
C SER A 297 6.21 -3.82 13.98
N PRO A 298 6.48 -4.12 15.27
CA PRO A 298 6.31 -3.15 16.35
C PRO A 298 7.20 -1.91 16.20
N LYS A 299 8.22 -1.98 15.36
CA LYS A 299 9.07 -0.84 15.02
C LYS A 299 8.38 0.18 14.12
N ILE A 300 7.37 -0.24 13.35
CA ILE A 300 6.62 0.63 12.45
C ILE A 300 5.43 1.19 13.21
N THR A 301 5.35 2.51 13.29
CA THR A 301 4.22 3.21 13.92
C THR A 301 3.42 3.98 12.87
N ILE A 302 3.93 5.08 12.41
CA ILE A 302 3.25 5.99 11.48
C ILE A 302 3.78 5.89 10.04
N GLU A 303 4.93 5.25 9.83
CA GLU A 303 5.67 5.26 8.56
C GLU A 303 5.02 4.45 7.45
N GLY A 304 4.03 3.65 7.78
CA GLY A 304 3.28 2.84 6.82
C GLY A 304 1.92 2.41 7.36
N PHE A 305 0.95 2.34 6.47
CA PHE A 305 -0.38 1.80 6.76
C PHE A 305 -0.64 0.60 5.84
N PRO A 306 -0.92 -0.60 6.39
CA PRO A 306 -1.08 -1.80 5.59
C PRO A 306 -2.32 -1.75 4.69
N GLY A 307 -2.14 -1.71 3.37
CA GLY A 307 -3.25 -1.65 2.41
C GLY A 307 -4.21 -2.83 2.49
N LYS A 308 -3.74 -4.02 2.93
CA LYS A 308 -4.58 -5.20 3.15
C LYS A 308 -5.70 -5.00 4.18
N THR A 309 -5.58 -4.00 5.06
CA THR A 309 -6.64 -3.59 5.98
C THR A 309 -7.96 -3.38 5.24
N PHE A 310 -7.93 -2.63 4.15
CA PHE A 310 -9.12 -2.35 3.35
C PHE A 310 -9.58 -3.54 2.51
N ASP A 311 -8.64 -4.38 2.02
CA ASP A 311 -8.98 -5.63 1.34
C ASP A 311 -9.80 -6.55 2.28
N TYR A 312 -9.37 -6.70 3.53
CA TYR A 312 -10.07 -7.53 4.50
C TYR A 312 -11.42 -6.95 4.93
N LEU A 313 -11.50 -5.63 5.13
CA LEU A 313 -12.77 -4.98 5.42
C LEU A 313 -13.79 -5.15 4.28
N LYS A 314 -13.34 -5.05 3.01
CA LYS A 314 -14.19 -5.32 1.85
C LYS A 314 -14.61 -6.80 1.76
N MET A 315 -13.79 -7.70 2.26
CA MET A 315 -14.15 -9.12 2.44
C MET A 315 -15.03 -9.37 3.68
N ASN A 316 -15.56 -8.33 4.31
CA ASN A 316 -16.35 -8.41 5.55
C ASN A 316 -15.63 -9.17 6.69
N LYS A 317 -14.31 -9.02 6.81
CA LYS A 317 -13.52 -9.66 7.87
C LYS A 317 -13.37 -8.73 9.05
N ILE A 318 -13.54 -9.26 10.25
CA ILE A 318 -13.20 -8.59 11.52
C ILE A 318 -11.68 -8.55 11.62
N LEU A 319 -11.11 -7.39 11.89
CA LEU A 319 -9.66 -7.25 11.91
C LEU A 319 -9.06 -7.71 13.24
N ILE A 320 -8.00 -8.48 13.15
CA ILE A 320 -7.07 -8.74 14.24
C ILE A 320 -5.76 -8.05 13.86
N GLY A 321 -5.53 -6.86 14.41
CA GLY A 321 -4.27 -6.16 14.28
C GLY A 321 -3.21 -6.79 15.18
N TYR A 322 -1.99 -6.95 14.69
CA TYR A 322 -0.82 -7.22 15.51
C TYR A 322 0.21 -6.13 15.25
N SER A 323 0.24 -5.12 16.09
CA SER A 323 1.06 -3.94 15.87
C SER A 323 1.33 -3.18 17.18
N ASN A 324 2.29 -2.25 17.10
CA ASN A 324 2.48 -1.29 18.18
C ASN A 324 1.16 -0.55 18.47
N PRO A 325 0.76 -0.35 19.75
CA PRO A 325 -0.44 0.40 20.11
C PRO A 325 -0.49 1.81 19.52
N ASP A 326 0.66 2.46 19.34
CA ASP A 326 0.76 3.81 18.76
C ASP A 326 0.81 3.78 17.22
N SER A 327 0.62 2.62 16.59
CA SER A 327 0.66 2.51 15.14
C SER A 327 -0.60 3.10 14.50
N SER A 328 -0.46 3.60 13.26
CA SER A 328 -1.62 4.02 12.46
C SER A 328 -2.63 2.89 12.29
N LEU A 329 -2.19 1.63 12.24
CA LEU A 329 -3.06 0.46 12.16
C LEU A 329 -3.88 0.28 13.44
N ALA A 330 -3.24 0.29 14.62
CA ALA A 330 -3.92 0.15 15.91
C ALA A 330 -4.96 1.27 16.10
N ASN A 331 -4.53 2.52 15.91
CA ASN A 331 -5.42 3.68 16.01
C ASN A 331 -6.63 3.56 15.06
N PHE A 332 -6.43 3.12 13.83
CA PHE A 332 -7.54 2.94 12.88
C PHE A 332 -8.53 1.87 13.34
N ILE A 333 -8.04 0.71 13.79
CA ILE A 333 -8.89 -0.38 14.28
C ILE A 333 -9.71 0.07 15.48
N GLU A 334 -9.09 0.74 16.46
CA GLU A 334 -9.73 1.22 17.69
C GLU A 334 -10.71 2.36 17.40
N GLN A 335 -10.31 3.37 16.65
CA GLN A 335 -11.14 4.52 16.31
C GLN A 335 -12.42 4.12 15.56
N HIS A 336 -12.30 3.15 14.67
CA HIS A 336 -13.45 2.70 13.86
C HIS A 336 -14.15 1.47 14.44
N ASN A 337 -13.64 0.89 15.51
CA ASN A 337 -14.15 -0.32 16.14
C ASN A 337 -14.49 -1.41 15.13
N VAL A 338 -13.49 -1.78 14.30
CA VAL A 338 -13.61 -2.78 13.23
C VAL A 338 -12.89 -4.10 13.57
N GLY A 339 -12.50 -4.27 14.82
CA GLY A 339 -11.78 -5.42 15.34
C GLY A 339 -11.01 -5.06 16.61
N ILE A 340 -9.91 -5.76 16.85
CA ILE A 340 -9.00 -5.53 17.99
C ILE A 340 -7.58 -5.38 17.53
N ASN A 341 -6.75 -4.64 18.28
CA ASN A 341 -5.31 -4.65 18.13
C ASN A 341 -4.64 -5.42 19.28
N ILE A 342 -3.75 -6.33 18.94
CA ILE A 342 -2.93 -7.12 19.86
C ILE A 342 -1.55 -6.49 19.89
N SER A 343 -1.14 -6.01 21.05
CA SER A 343 0.20 -5.47 21.24
C SER A 343 1.25 -6.59 21.16
N PRO A 344 2.44 -6.35 20.61
CA PRO A 344 3.56 -7.31 20.68
C PRO A 344 3.99 -7.68 22.11
N ASN A 345 3.62 -6.86 23.08
CA ASN A 345 3.89 -7.12 24.51
C ASN A 345 2.71 -7.81 25.22
N GLU A 346 1.66 -8.18 24.49
CA GLU A 346 0.49 -8.84 25.04
C GLU A 346 0.88 -10.23 25.57
N LYS A 347 0.50 -10.46 26.83
CA LYS A 347 0.78 -11.73 27.52
C LYS A 347 -0.40 -12.72 27.50
N ASN A 348 -1.58 -12.22 27.19
CA ASN A 348 -2.82 -12.99 27.23
C ASN A 348 -3.67 -12.72 25.98
N LEU A 349 -3.34 -13.43 24.90
CA LEU A 349 -4.09 -13.37 23.66
C LEU A 349 -5.55 -13.81 23.88
N ASP A 350 -5.77 -14.81 24.75
CA ASP A 350 -7.08 -15.40 24.98
C ASP A 350 -8.07 -14.36 25.50
N SER A 351 -7.66 -13.51 26.45
CA SER A 351 -8.52 -12.45 26.98
C SER A 351 -8.88 -11.38 25.95
N LYS A 352 -8.02 -11.15 24.97
CA LYS A 352 -8.32 -10.24 23.86
C LYS A 352 -9.34 -10.83 22.89
N LEU A 353 -9.33 -12.14 22.70
CA LEU A 353 -10.26 -12.81 21.81
C LEU A 353 -11.63 -13.07 22.46
N ASP A 354 -11.75 -12.98 23.80
CA ASP A 354 -13.03 -13.15 24.52
C ASP A 354 -14.12 -12.19 24.08
N ILE A 355 -13.76 -10.99 23.65
CA ILE A 355 -14.70 -9.98 23.16
C ILE A 355 -15.59 -10.49 22.02
N PHE A 356 -15.09 -11.43 21.22
CA PHE A 356 -15.84 -12.00 20.10
C PHE A 356 -16.85 -13.08 20.51
N GLU A 357 -16.92 -13.45 21.78
CA GLU A 357 -17.94 -14.36 22.31
C GLU A 357 -19.29 -13.61 22.52
N ASP A 358 -19.25 -12.26 22.60
CA ASP A 358 -20.46 -11.44 22.65
C ASP A 358 -21.01 -11.15 21.24
N ALA A 359 -22.13 -11.78 20.91
CA ALA A 359 -22.77 -11.61 19.62
C ALA A 359 -23.19 -10.15 19.32
N LYS A 360 -23.50 -9.33 20.35
CA LYS A 360 -23.86 -7.92 20.17
C LYS A 360 -22.64 -7.10 19.75
N VAL A 361 -21.49 -7.37 20.36
CA VAL A 361 -20.23 -6.73 19.99
C VAL A 361 -19.88 -7.08 18.57
N VAL A 362 -19.95 -8.34 18.18
CA VAL A 362 -19.67 -8.80 16.81
C VAL A 362 -20.61 -8.14 15.80
N GLN A 363 -21.91 -8.05 16.11
CA GLN A 363 -22.88 -7.39 15.25
C GLN A 363 -22.53 -5.89 15.05
N GLN A 364 -22.15 -5.20 16.12
CA GLN A 364 -21.71 -3.81 16.05
C GLN A 364 -20.47 -3.64 15.19
N ILE A 365 -19.48 -4.53 15.31
CA ILE A 365 -18.28 -4.52 14.49
C ILE A 365 -18.64 -4.64 13.00
N TYR A 366 -19.54 -5.54 12.61
CA TYR A 366 -19.98 -5.65 11.21
C TYR A 366 -20.70 -4.41 10.69
N GLN A 367 -21.48 -3.72 11.54
CA GLN A 367 -22.08 -2.43 11.17
C GLN A 367 -21.00 -1.37 10.91
N ASN A 368 -19.99 -1.32 11.76
CA ASN A 368 -18.84 -0.42 11.62
C ASN A 368 -18.02 -0.74 10.36
N ILE A 369 -17.78 -2.01 10.06
CA ILE A 369 -17.11 -2.44 8.82
C ILE A 369 -17.88 -1.93 7.60
N THR A 370 -19.21 -2.06 7.61
CA THR A 370 -20.06 -1.55 6.52
C THR A 370 -19.93 -0.03 6.38
N TYR A 371 -19.94 0.71 7.48
CA TYR A 371 -19.74 2.16 7.48
C TYR A 371 -18.36 2.55 6.93
N VAL A 372 -17.30 1.89 7.40
CA VAL A 372 -15.92 2.15 6.96
C VAL A 372 -15.75 1.86 5.47
N ASN A 373 -16.30 0.74 4.99
CA ASN A 373 -16.26 0.38 3.58
C ASN A 373 -16.92 1.44 2.69
N ASN A 374 -18.05 1.98 3.12
CA ASN A 374 -18.78 2.98 2.36
C ASN A 374 -18.10 4.36 2.38
N LYS A 375 -17.44 4.72 3.49
CA LYS A 375 -16.91 6.06 3.69
C LYS A 375 -15.43 6.18 3.33
N PHE A 376 -14.60 5.19 3.66
CA PHE A 376 -13.14 5.29 3.58
C PHE A 376 -12.50 4.35 2.55
N ALA A 377 -13.15 3.23 2.20
CA ALA A 377 -12.60 2.24 1.29
C ALA A 377 -13.30 2.21 -0.08
N ASN A 378 -14.14 3.18 -0.38
CA ASN A 378 -14.86 3.29 -1.64
C ASN A 378 -14.01 4.01 -2.68
N ILE A 379 -13.73 3.34 -3.80
CA ILE A 379 -12.88 3.87 -4.88
C ILE A 379 -13.46 5.16 -5.49
N ASP A 380 -14.78 5.31 -5.58
CA ASP A 380 -15.40 6.49 -6.17
C ASP A 380 -15.19 7.73 -5.26
N ILE A 381 -15.31 7.54 -3.94
CA ILE A 381 -15.03 8.60 -2.96
C ILE A 381 -13.54 8.96 -2.99
N ILE A 382 -12.67 7.97 -2.94
CA ILE A 382 -11.22 8.18 -2.95
C ILE A 382 -10.76 8.85 -4.24
N SER A 383 -11.23 8.40 -5.39
CA SER A 383 -10.88 9.04 -6.64
C SER A 383 -11.43 10.46 -6.77
N GLN A 384 -12.61 10.74 -6.18
CA GLN A 384 -13.14 12.10 -6.11
C GLN A 384 -12.23 13.02 -5.28
N GLN A 385 -11.75 12.56 -4.12
CA GLN A 385 -10.77 13.31 -3.32
C GLN A 385 -9.48 13.61 -4.08
N TYR A 386 -8.98 12.65 -4.86
CA TYR A 386 -7.84 12.89 -5.75
C TYR A 386 -8.17 13.90 -6.86
N ILE A 387 -9.38 13.85 -7.45
CA ILE A 387 -9.81 14.79 -8.49
C ILE A 387 -9.87 16.23 -7.95
N GLU A 388 -10.33 16.43 -6.73
CA GLU A 388 -10.42 17.75 -6.09
C GLU A 388 -9.06 18.40 -5.84
N LEU A 389 -8.01 17.63 -5.75
CA LEU A 389 -6.63 18.14 -5.64
C LEU A 389 -6.05 18.55 -7.00
N ALA A 390 -6.61 18.14 -8.14
CA ALA A 390 -6.09 18.41 -9.48
C ALA A 390 -6.38 19.87 -9.92
#